data_b8bc7178f275159cc9fc714653c9c389
#
_entry.id   b8bc7178f275159cc9fc714653c9c389
#
_cell.length_a   1.000
_cell.length_b   1.000
_cell.length_c   1.000
_cell.angle_alpha   90.00
_cell.angle_beta   90.00
_cell.angle_gamma   90.00
#
_symmetry.space_group_name_H-M   'P 1'
#
loop_
_entity.id
_entity.type
_entity.pdbx_description
1 polymer ?
#
loop_
_entity_poly.entity_id
_entity_poly.type
_entity_poly.pdbx_seq_one_letter_code
_entity_poly.pdbx_strand_id
1 'polypeptide(L)'
;MFDLTIQRVARELNVSRPTVYRYFPTVQDIFKALSDETIRAIYDNLPQLPLDDPRYLDEFVSVAMGVFLADAPVIRILALASAIGRSSGDWYQVDPESLLITALTSMPASHRPVSANSQTAARVMITQFRGALYGWAAGFLSDEQFEQEVRRAGSLTLL
;
A
#
# COMPACT_ATOMS: atom_id res chain seq x y z
N MET A 1 -16.06 12.91 -5.79
CA MET A 1 -15.35 12.29 -6.91
C MET A 1 -14.17 13.19 -7.25
N PHE A 2 -12.97 12.64 -7.44
CA PHE A 2 -11.77 13.46 -7.63
C PHE A 2 -11.88 14.27 -8.93
N ASP A 3 -11.80 15.60 -8.81
CA ASP A 3 -11.80 16.52 -9.97
C ASP A 3 -10.36 16.70 -10.51
N LEU A 4 -9.64 15.58 -10.66
CA LEU A 4 -8.30 15.55 -11.24
C LEU A 4 -8.40 15.31 -12.76
N THR A 5 -7.87 16.26 -13.51
CA THR A 5 -7.78 16.18 -14.99
C THR A 5 -6.37 16.53 -15.42
N ILE A 6 -5.92 15.99 -16.56
CA ILE A 6 -4.63 16.38 -17.18
C ILE A 6 -4.52 17.89 -17.36
N GLN A 7 -5.63 18.55 -17.70
CA GLN A 7 -5.67 20.00 -17.84
C GLN A 7 -5.37 20.72 -16.52
N ARG A 8 -5.92 20.22 -15.39
CA ARG A 8 -5.69 20.79 -14.08
C ARG A 8 -4.24 20.55 -13.64
N VAL A 9 -3.72 19.34 -13.83
CA VAL A 9 -2.31 19.01 -13.57
C VAL A 9 -1.38 19.95 -14.36
N ALA A 10 -1.59 20.12 -15.66
CA ALA A 10 -0.78 21.01 -16.49
C ALA A 10 -0.79 22.46 -15.99
N ARG A 11 -1.95 22.94 -15.56
CA ARG A 11 -2.11 24.30 -15.01
C ARG A 11 -1.38 24.46 -13.68
N GLU A 12 -1.53 23.52 -12.74
CA GLU A 12 -0.90 23.58 -11.43
C GLU A 12 0.63 23.47 -11.51
N LEU A 13 1.14 22.69 -12.45
CA LEU A 13 2.57 22.55 -12.72
C LEU A 13 3.14 23.66 -13.63
N ASN A 14 2.30 24.57 -14.13
CA ASN A 14 2.69 25.61 -15.08
C ASN A 14 3.42 25.07 -16.32
N VAL A 15 2.92 23.94 -16.86
CA VAL A 15 3.41 23.31 -18.09
C VAL A 15 2.31 23.18 -19.12
N SER A 16 2.68 22.94 -20.40
CA SER A 16 1.70 22.72 -21.45
C SER A 16 0.99 21.37 -21.31
N ARG A 17 -0.29 21.28 -21.73
CA ARG A 17 -1.03 20.00 -21.77
C ARG A 17 -0.29 18.92 -22.58
N PRO A 18 0.23 19.22 -23.79
CA PRO A 18 1.03 18.25 -24.54
C PRO A 18 2.24 17.72 -23.76
N THR A 19 2.85 18.56 -22.91
CA THR A 19 3.94 18.13 -22.05
C THR A 19 3.48 17.06 -21.06
N VAL A 20 2.33 17.25 -20.40
CA VAL A 20 1.78 16.24 -19.47
C VAL A 20 1.38 14.98 -20.20
N TYR A 21 0.66 15.10 -21.33
CA TYR A 21 0.24 13.96 -22.14
C TYR A 21 1.39 13.10 -22.66
N ARG A 22 2.56 13.68 -22.87
CA ARG A 22 3.75 12.94 -23.29
C ARG A 22 4.22 11.94 -22.23
N TYR A 23 4.04 12.25 -20.93
CA TYR A 23 4.45 11.40 -19.81
C TYR A 23 3.30 10.56 -19.26
N PHE A 24 2.10 11.13 -19.23
CA PHE A 24 0.90 10.55 -18.64
C PHE A 24 -0.28 10.71 -19.60
N PRO A 25 -0.54 9.71 -20.46
CA PRO A 25 -1.68 9.74 -21.39
C PRO A 25 -3.03 9.89 -20.69
N THR A 26 -3.15 9.36 -19.48
CA THR A 26 -4.38 9.40 -18.68
C THR A 26 -4.09 9.82 -17.23
N VAL A 27 -5.13 10.18 -16.50
CA VAL A 27 -5.05 10.41 -15.04
C VAL A 27 -4.68 9.12 -14.30
N GLN A 28 -5.10 7.97 -14.81
CA GLN A 28 -4.77 6.66 -14.28
C GLN A 28 -3.26 6.41 -14.33
N ASP A 29 -2.58 6.83 -15.39
CA ASP A 29 -1.12 6.70 -15.50
C ASP A 29 -0.39 7.51 -14.43
N ILE A 30 -0.93 8.69 -14.05
CA ILE A 30 -0.39 9.47 -12.93
C ILE A 30 -0.55 8.71 -11.62
N PHE A 31 -1.73 8.18 -11.34
CA PHE A 31 -1.97 7.41 -10.12
C PHE A 31 -1.11 6.15 -10.07
N LYS A 32 -0.96 5.47 -11.22
CA LYS A 32 -0.07 4.30 -11.31
C LYS A 32 1.37 4.68 -10.99
N ALA A 33 1.90 5.74 -11.57
CA ALA A 33 3.26 6.19 -11.33
C ALA A 33 3.51 6.55 -9.85
N LEU A 34 2.56 7.25 -9.21
CA LEU A 34 2.64 7.59 -7.80
C LEU A 34 2.56 6.33 -6.90
N SER A 35 1.71 5.37 -7.26
CA SER A 35 1.63 4.09 -6.54
C SER A 35 2.93 3.29 -6.67
N ASP A 36 3.50 3.21 -7.88
CA ASP A 36 4.77 2.53 -8.15
C ASP A 36 5.92 3.19 -7.37
N GLU A 37 5.93 4.53 -7.26
CA GLU A 37 6.90 5.28 -6.47
C GLU A 37 6.76 4.99 -4.97
N THR A 38 5.54 4.99 -4.44
CA THR A 38 5.25 4.64 -3.04
C THR A 38 5.73 3.23 -2.71
N ILE A 39 5.41 2.25 -3.57
CA ILE A 39 5.83 0.87 -3.40
C ILE A 39 7.36 0.77 -3.45
N ARG A 40 8.00 1.45 -4.40
CA ARG A 40 9.46 1.47 -4.50
C ARG A 40 10.10 2.07 -3.25
N ALA A 41 9.55 3.17 -2.72
CA ALA A 41 10.07 3.78 -1.50
C ALA A 41 10.02 2.81 -0.30
N ILE A 42 9.02 1.94 -0.22
CA ILE A 42 8.98 0.88 0.81
C ILE A 42 10.07 -0.16 0.53
N TYR A 43 10.19 -0.65 -0.71
CA TYR A 43 11.17 -1.68 -1.07
C TYR A 43 12.62 -1.23 -0.88
N ASP A 44 12.93 0.02 -1.23
CA ASP A 44 14.27 0.59 -1.10
C ASP A 44 14.70 0.78 0.37
N ASN A 45 13.74 0.75 1.29
CA ASN A 45 13.96 0.91 2.73
C ASN A 45 13.58 -0.34 3.54
N LEU A 46 13.48 -1.51 2.92
CA LEU A 46 13.18 -2.75 3.64
C LEU A 46 14.14 -2.99 4.80
N PRO A 47 13.66 -3.58 5.92
CA PRO A 47 14.52 -3.92 7.05
C PRO A 47 15.70 -4.79 6.62
N GLN A 48 16.89 -4.47 7.13
CA GLN A 48 18.11 -5.26 6.91
C GLN A 48 18.22 -6.43 7.89
N LEU A 49 17.08 -7.03 8.22
CA LEU A 49 16.96 -8.20 9.09
C LEU A 49 16.62 -9.44 8.25
N PRO A 50 17.00 -10.63 8.68
CA PRO A 50 16.48 -11.86 8.10
C PRO A 50 14.95 -11.91 8.19
N LEU A 51 14.29 -12.48 7.18
CA LEU A 51 12.83 -12.60 7.14
C LEU A 51 12.23 -13.37 8.32
N ASP A 52 13.03 -14.23 8.94
CA ASP A 52 12.67 -15.02 10.11
C ASP A 52 13.01 -14.36 11.45
N ASP A 53 13.57 -13.14 11.44
CA ASP A 53 13.78 -12.37 12.67
C ASP A 53 12.41 -11.91 13.20
N PRO A 54 12.09 -12.16 14.48
CA PRO A 54 10.81 -11.77 15.08
C PRO A 54 10.50 -10.27 14.99
N ARG A 55 11.53 -9.43 14.82
CA ARG A 55 11.40 -7.97 14.69
C ARG A 55 11.12 -7.53 13.27
N TYR A 56 11.31 -8.41 12.25
CA TYR A 56 11.21 -8.04 10.84
C TYR A 56 9.87 -7.40 10.51
N LEU A 57 8.78 -8.02 10.96
CA LEU A 57 7.43 -7.52 10.66
C LEU A 57 7.18 -6.15 11.29
N ASP A 58 7.62 -5.93 12.53
CA ASP A 58 7.43 -4.64 13.20
C ASP A 58 8.26 -3.53 12.54
N GLU A 59 9.49 -3.81 12.16
CA GLU A 59 10.33 -2.87 11.42
C GLU A 59 9.79 -2.63 10.00
N PHE A 60 9.30 -3.66 9.30
CA PHE A 60 8.64 -3.50 8.01
C PHE A 60 7.41 -2.59 8.10
N VAL A 61 6.57 -2.79 9.12
CA VAL A 61 5.41 -1.91 9.35
C VAL A 61 5.88 -0.49 9.61
N SER A 62 6.94 -0.29 10.40
CA SER A 62 7.49 1.03 10.68
C SER A 62 7.97 1.75 9.41
N VAL A 63 8.66 1.02 8.51
CA VAL A 63 9.07 1.55 7.20
C VAL A 63 7.85 1.93 6.34
N ALA A 64 6.89 1.03 6.21
CA ALA A 64 5.68 1.27 5.42
C ALA A 64 4.87 2.46 5.95
N MET A 65 4.71 2.55 7.27
CA MET A 65 4.03 3.68 7.91
C MET A 65 4.79 4.98 7.71
N GLY A 66 6.13 4.96 7.80
CA GLY A 66 6.96 6.13 7.51
C GLY A 66 6.73 6.67 6.10
N VAL A 67 6.67 5.78 5.09
CA VAL A 67 6.39 6.16 3.70
C VAL A 67 4.96 6.69 3.55
N PHE A 68 3.96 6.03 4.15
CA PHE A 68 2.56 6.44 4.01
C PHE A 68 2.28 7.79 4.68
N LEU A 69 2.88 8.05 5.82
CA LEU A 69 2.63 9.26 6.58
C LEU A 69 3.47 10.46 6.10
N ALA A 70 4.57 10.21 5.37
CA ALA A 70 5.41 11.28 4.81
C ALA A 70 4.62 12.19 3.84
N ASP A 71 3.69 11.64 3.08
CA ASP A 71 2.79 12.38 2.20
C ASP A 71 1.33 11.86 2.33
N ALA A 72 0.83 11.87 3.55
CA ALA A 72 -0.50 11.36 3.88
C ALA A 72 -1.63 11.87 2.96
N PRO A 73 -1.69 13.16 2.56
CA PRO A 73 -2.72 13.62 1.64
C PRO A 73 -2.71 12.90 0.30
N VAL A 74 -1.53 12.68 -0.30
CA VAL A 74 -1.39 11.97 -1.57
C VAL A 74 -1.73 10.50 -1.41
N ILE A 75 -1.21 9.85 -0.38
CA ILE A 75 -1.46 8.42 -0.14
C ILE A 75 -2.95 8.14 0.13
N ARG A 76 -3.65 9.01 0.87
CA ARG A 76 -5.11 8.90 1.08
C ARG A 76 -5.86 8.94 -0.25
N ILE A 77 -5.49 9.88 -1.15
CA ILE A 77 -6.09 9.96 -2.49
C ILE A 77 -5.81 8.69 -3.29
N LEU A 78 -4.56 8.20 -3.28
CA LEU A 78 -4.18 6.96 -3.97
C LEU A 78 -4.95 5.76 -3.45
N ALA A 79 -5.10 5.62 -2.14
CA ALA A 79 -5.86 4.54 -1.52
C ALA A 79 -7.32 4.54 -1.99
N LEU A 80 -8.00 5.68 -1.93
CA LEU A 80 -9.39 5.80 -2.39
C LEU A 80 -9.53 5.59 -3.89
N ALA A 81 -8.61 6.14 -4.69
CA ALA A 81 -8.60 5.93 -6.14
C ALA A 81 -8.40 4.45 -6.49
N SER A 82 -7.52 3.74 -5.77
CA SER A 82 -7.29 2.31 -5.97
C SER A 82 -8.53 1.46 -5.65
N ALA A 83 -9.29 1.83 -4.62
CA ALA A 83 -10.53 1.13 -4.27
C ALA A 83 -11.58 1.24 -5.39
N ILE A 84 -11.69 2.42 -6.02
CA ILE A 84 -12.62 2.66 -7.14
C ILE A 84 -12.10 1.99 -8.41
N GLY A 85 -10.82 2.11 -8.73
CA GLY A 85 -10.21 1.57 -9.94
C GLY A 85 -10.25 0.04 -10.01
N ARG A 86 -10.15 -0.66 -8.88
CA ARG A 86 -10.29 -2.13 -8.83
C ARG A 86 -11.66 -2.63 -9.29
N SER A 87 -12.71 -1.87 -9.07
CA SER A 87 -14.04 -2.23 -9.55
C SER A 87 -14.17 -2.16 -11.08
N SER A 88 -13.30 -1.39 -11.75
CA SER A 88 -13.25 -1.25 -13.21
C SER A 88 -12.22 -2.17 -13.90
N GLY A 89 -11.45 -2.95 -13.14
CA GLY A 89 -10.56 -3.99 -13.70
C GLY A 89 -9.19 -3.51 -14.21
N ASP A 90 -8.87 -2.21 -14.15
CA ASP A 90 -7.73 -1.64 -14.90
C ASP A 90 -6.47 -1.33 -14.06
N TRP A 91 -6.44 -1.59 -12.75
CA TRP A 91 -5.55 -0.80 -11.88
C TRP A 91 -4.30 -1.45 -11.31
N TYR A 92 -4.11 -2.78 -11.30
CA TYR A 92 -2.90 -3.36 -10.68
C TYR A 92 -2.35 -4.59 -11.39
N GLN A 93 -1.07 -4.49 -11.80
CA GLN A 93 -0.27 -5.63 -12.26
C GLN A 93 0.33 -6.46 -11.11
N VAL A 94 0.40 -5.91 -9.90
CA VAL A 94 0.94 -6.60 -8.73
C VAL A 94 -0.15 -6.79 -7.70
N ASP A 95 -0.45 -8.04 -7.39
CA ASP A 95 -1.37 -8.40 -6.32
C ASP A 95 -0.63 -8.42 -4.97
N PRO A 96 -0.96 -7.51 -4.03
CA PRO A 96 -0.33 -7.49 -2.71
C PRO A 96 -0.50 -8.79 -1.93
N GLU A 97 -1.60 -9.53 -2.18
CA GLU A 97 -1.85 -10.82 -1.56
C GLU A 97 -0.82 -11.85 -2.01
N SER A 98 -0.51 -11.91 -3.30
CA SER A 98 0.50 -12.81 -3.85
C SER A 98 1.89 -12.53 -3.31
N LEU A 99 2.27 -11.25 -3.14
CA LEU A 99 3.54 -10.87 -2.53
C LEU A 99 3.62 -11.30 -1.06
N LEU A 100 2.56 -11.06 -0.30
CA LEU A 100 2.51 -11.46 1.11
C LEU A 100 2.52 -12.98 1.27
N ILE A 101 1.78 -13.72 0.44
CA ILE A 101 1.82 -15.18 0.43
C ILE A 101 3.25 -15.67 0.17
N THR A 102 3.94 -15.09 -0.82
CA THR A 102 5.32 -15.46 -1.13
C THR A 102 6.24 -15.20 0.08
N ALA A 103 6.12 -14.03 0.73
CA ALA A 103 6.88 -13.71 1.91
C ALA A 103 6.61 -14.69 3.06
N LEU A 104 5.34 -14.96 3.38
CA LEU A 104 4.94 -15.88 4.45
C LEU A 104 5.35 -17.34 4.18
N THR A 105 5.32 -17.78 2.92
CA THR A 105 5.74 -19.14 2.56
C THR A 105 7.25 -19.31 2.55
N SER A 106 8.01 -18.24 2.39
CA SER A 106 9.47 -18.25 2.47
C SER A 106 10.01 -18.26 3.90
N MET A 107 9.15 -18.00 4.91
CA MET A 107 9.54 -18.08 6.32
C MET A 107 9.83 -19.52 6.75
N PRO A 108 10.83 -19.77 7.61
CA PRO A 108 11.04 -21.06 8.25
C PRO A 108 9.77 -21.56 8.96
N ALA A 109 9.56 -22.88 8.98
CA ALA A 109 8.35 -23.48 9.56
C ALA A 109 8.14 -23.10 11.05
N SER A 110 9.21 -22.82 11.79
CA SER A 110 9.18 -22.37 13.18
C SER A 110 8.62 -20.95 13.38
N HIS A 111 8.59 -20.15 12.33
CA HIS A 111 8.11 -18.75 12.33
C HIS A 111 6.86 -18.55 11.49
N ARG A 112 6.34 -19.64 10.89
CA ARG A 112 5.06 -19.57 10.18
C ARG A 112 3.92 -19.46 11.18
N PRO A 113 2.85 -18.73 10.86
CA PRO A 113 1.64 -18.71 11.67
C PRO A 113 1.18 -20.14 11.98
N VAL A 114 0.99 -20.44 13.26
CA VAL A 114 0.72 -21.81 13.77
C VAL A 114 -0.65 -22.33 13.33
N SER A 115 -1.56 -21.44 12.99
CA SER A 115 -2.92 -21.79 12.65
C SER A 115 -3.12 -21.77 11.15
N ALA A 116 -2.94 -22.86 10.51
CA ALA A 116 -3.44 -22.99 9.17
C ALA A 116 -2.58 -22.44 8.02
N ASN A 117 -2.94 -22.85 6.93
CA ASN A 117 -2.67 -22.43 5.59
C ASN A 117 -2.18 -20.96 5.52
N SER A 118 -0.93 -20.75 5.15
CA SER A 118 -0.30 -19.43 4.97
C SER A 118 -1.15 -18.49 4.09
N GLN A 119 -1.95 -19.04 3.18
CA GLN A 119 -2.90 -18.27 2.36
C GLN A 119 -4.02 -17.63 3.20
N THR A 120 -4.56 -18.36 4.17
CA THR A 120 -5.61 -17.81 5.03
C THR A 120 -5.07 -16.68 5.91
N ALA A 121 -3.89 -16.85 6.49
CA ALA A 121 -3.22 -15.82 7.28
C ALA A 121 -2.93 -14.57 6.43
N ALA A 122 -2.37 -14.74 5.23
CA ALA A 122 -2.12 -13.64 4.29
C ALA A 122 -3.42 -12.90 3.93
N ARG A 123 -4.49 -13.64 3.65
CA ARG A 123 -5.78 -13.06 3.31
C ARG A 123 -6.39 -12.26 4.45
N VAL A 124 -6.33 -12.76 5.68
CA VAL A 124 -6.79 -12.05 6.87
C VAL A 124 -6.00 -10.76 7.06
N MET A 125 -4.67 -10.84 7.01
CA MET A 125 -3.78 -9.68 7.16
C MET A 125 -4.04 -8.61 6.10
N ILE A 126 -4.13 -8.99 4.83
CA ILE A 126 -4.44 -8.06 3.74
C ILE A 126 -5.83 -7.45 3.90
N THR A 127 -6.82 -8.22 4.31
CA THR A 127 -8.19 -7.72 4.52
C THR A 127 -8.22 -6.70 5.64
N GLN A 128 -7.54 -6.98 6.75
CA GLN A 128 -7.42 -6.06 7.89
C GLN A 128 -6.66 -4.80 7.50
N PHE A 129 -5.51 -4.94 6.83
CA PHE A 129 -4.73 -3.82 6.34
C PHE A 129 -5.54 -2.92 5.38
N ARG A 130 -6.25 -3.52 4.43
CA ARG A 130 -7.11 -2.77 3.49
C ARG A 130 -8.23 -2.04 4.22
N GLY A 131 -8.85 -2.68 5.20
CA GLY A 131 -9.88 -2.04 6.04
C GLY A 131 -9.33 -0.80 6.77
N ALA A 132 -8.18 -0.93 7.39
CA ALA A 132 -7.51 0.17 8.07
C ALA A 132 -7.10 1.28 7.08
N LEU A 133 -6.49 0.92 5.94
CA LEU A 133 -6.06 1.87 4.91
C LEU A 133 -7.23 2.69 4.36
N TYR A 134 -8.34 2.04 4.02
CA TYR A 134 -9.51 2.74 3.49
C TYR A 134 -10.22 3.56 4.57
N GLY A 135 -10.28 3.06 5.81
CA GLY A 135 -10.81 3.82 6.95
C GLY A 135 -10.01 5.08 7.23
N TRP A 136 -8.69 4.98 7.20
CA TRP A 136 -7.79 6.13 7.33
C TRP A 136 -7.90 7.09 6.14
N ALA A 137 -7.91 6.58 4.91
CA ALA A 137 -8.02 7.39 3.71
C ALA A 137 -9.36 8.16 3.65
N ALA A 138 -10.43 7.56 4.13
CA ALA A 138 -11.75 8.18 4.23
C ALA A 138 -11.91 9.13 5.45
N GLY A 139 -10.92 9.20 6.34
CA GLY A 139 -10.93 10.08 7.51
C GLY A 139 -11.65 9.48 8.74
N PHE A 140 -11.97 8.19 8.75
CA PHE A 140 -12.53 7.50 9.92
C PHE A 140 -11.48 7.15 10.97
N LEU A 141 -10.20 7.05 10.59
CA LEU A 141 -9.09 6.79 11.47
C LEU A 141 -8.09 7.95 11.44
N SER A 142 -7.53 8.29 12.60
CA SER A 142 -6.35 9.17 12.69
C SER A 142 -5.09 8.43 12.18
N ASP A 143 -3.98 9.16 12.02
CA ASP A 143 -2.69 8.57 11.63
C ASP A 143 -2.23 7.53 12.67
N GLU A 144 -2.37 7.84 13.98
CA GLU A 144 -2.03 6.92 15.05
C GLU A 144 -2.94 5.69 15.09
N GLN A 145 -4.24 5.87 14.86
CA GLN A 145 -5.19 4.76 14.81
C GLN A 145 -4.90 3.84 13.64
N PHE A 146 -4.56 4.42 12.48
CA PHE A 146 -4.17 3.64 11.29
C PHE A 146 -2.93 2.80 11.59
N GLU A 147 -1.87 3.39 12.14
CA GLU A 147 -0.66 2.66 12.52
C GLU A 147 -0.96 1.52 13.49
N GLN A 148 -1.78 1.78 14.51
CA GLN A 148 -2.17 0.74 15.49
C GLN A 148 -2.91 -0.42 14.83
N GLU A 149 -3.84 -0.16 13.90
CA GLU A 149 -4.57 -1.21 13.18
C GLU A 149 -3.65 -2.02 12.25
N VAL A 150 -2.68 -1.37 11.59
CA VAL A 150 -1.69 -2.07 10.75
C VAL A 150 -0.80 -2.98 11.60
N ARG A 151 -0.31 -2.51 12.76
CA ARG A 151 0.48 -3.33 13.70
C ARG A 151 -0.34 -4.50 14.25
N ARG A 152 -1.61 -4.26 14.58
CA ARG A 152 -2.54 -5.32 15.03
C ARG A 152 -2.76 -6.38 13.95
N ALA A 153 -2.90 -5.97 12.68
CA ALA A 153 -3.02 -6.90 11.56
C ALA A 153 -1.81 -7.85 11.46
N GLY A 154 -0.60 -7.34 11.67
CA GLY A 154 0.62 -8.14 11.72
C GLY A 154 0.64 -9.13 12.88
N SER A 155 0.24 -8.72 14.08
CA SER A 155 0.26 -9.58 15.27
C SER A 155 -0.79 -10.70 15.23
N LEU A 156 -1.93 -10.50 14.60
CA LEU A 156 -2.98 -11.53 14.47
C LEU A 156 -2.57 -12.73 13.60
N THR A 157 -1.58 -12.56 12.76
CA THR A 157 -1.05 -13.63 11.89
C THR A 157 0.03 -14.47 12.55
N LEU A 158 0.54 -14.04 13.71
CA LEU A 158 1.57 -14.75 14.47
C LEU A 158 0.99 -15.61 15.62
N LEU A 159 -0.33 -15.57 15.85
CA LEU A 159 -1.05 -16.42 16.81
C LEU A 159 -1.63 -17.66 16.13
#